data_2b9fd71e8cbce1355e82836a4ea9658f
#
_entry.id   2b9fd71e8cbce1355e82836a4ea9658f
#
_cell.length_a   1.000
_cell.length_b   1.000
_cell.length_c   1.000
_cell.angle_alpha   90.00
_cell.angle_beta   90.00
_cell.angle_gamma   90.00
#
_symmetry.space_group_name_H-M   'P 1'
#
loop_
_entity.id
_entity.type
_entity.pdbx_description
1 polymer ?
#
loop_
_entity_poly.entity_id
_entity_poly.type
_entity_poly.pdbx_seq_one_letter_code
_entity_poly.pdbx_strand_id
1 'polypeptide(L)'
;MRHLVTLAIVAVLGTGATALAQTPSGQVPGAAPPNGTAESVLPRLNLTQQQKQAVGRGLSSQPSQNAAADVQMSVGKPLPRSMTPQAMPNSVTQQVPETKNYEFVKLSDRVLMVDPTDQSIAAIIPIPATPTAGG
;
A
#
# COMPACT_ATOMS: atom_id res chain seq x y z
N MET A 1 44.30 8.40 -17.23
CA MET A 1 45.02 9.10 -16.15
C MET A 1 44.62 8.46 -14.85
N ARG A 2 45.57 7.83 -14.22
CA ARG A 2 45.38 6.97 -13.05
C ARG A 2 45.61 7.84 -11.83
N HIS A 3 44.62 7.96 -10.96
CA HIS A 3 44.83 8.53 -9.63
C HIS A 3 44.65 7.44 -8.57
N LEU A 4 45.81 7.00 -8.12
CA LEU A 4 46.01 6.28 -6.88
C LEU A 4 45.67 7.23 -5.72
N VAL A 5 44.76 6.87 -4.86
CA VAL A 5 44.57 7.54 -3.57
C VAL A 5 44.90 6.54 -2.48
N THR A 6 45.89 6.93 -1.77
CA THR A 6 46.59 6.21 -0.72
C THR A 6 45.71 6.04 0.53
N LEU A 7 45.72 4.83 1.02
CA LEU A 7 45.12 4.37 2.28
C LEU A 7 45.89 4.97 3.47
N ALA A 8 45.20 5.67 4.35
CA ALA A 8 45.71 6.02 5.67
C ALA A 8 44.92 5.25 6.74
N ILE A 9 45.55 4.25 7.28
CA ILE A 9 45.08 3.50 8.45
C ILE A 9 45.51 4.27 9.68
N VAL A 10 44.52 4.79 10.42
CA VAL A 10 44.76 5.25 11.80
C VAL A 10 44.15 4.23 12.75
N ALA A 11 45.00 3.48 13.36
CA ALA A 11 44.66 2.63 14.48
C ALA A 11 44.62 3.48 15.76
N VAL A 12 43.47 3.66 16.33
CA VAL A 12 43.31 4.17 17.69
C VAL A 12 42.91 3.03 18.60
N LEU A 13 43.86 2.54 19.33
CA LEU A 13 43.67 1.69 20.50
C LEU A 13 43.13 2.56 21.64
N GLY A 14 41.83 2.45 21.91
CA GLY A 14 41.18 3.01 23.08
C GLY A 14 40.58 1.90 23.92
N THR A 15 41.35 1.45 24.89
CA THR A 15 40.88 0.60 26.00
C THR A 15 40.00 1.45 26.92
N GLY A 16 38.73 1.11 27.00
CA GLY A 16 37.80 1.73 27.92
C GLY A 16 36.64 0.78 28.15
N ALA A 17 36.85 -0.22 28.96
CA ALA A 17 35.80 -1.08 29.45
C ALA A 17 34.97 -0.33 30.50
N THR A 18 33.71 -0.18 30.25
CA THR A 18 32.64 -0.38 31.23
C THR A 18 31.33 -0.46 30.42
N ALA A 19 31.05 -1.62 29.96
CA ALA A 19 29.72 -1.94 29.52
C ALA A 19 28.83 -2.01 30.77
N LEU A 20 28.26 -0.91 31.17
CA LEU A 20 26.99 -0.96 31.85
C LEU A 20 25.99 -1.41 30.81
N ALA A 21 25.59 -2.65 30.91
CA ALA A 21 24.47 -3.19 30.21
C ALA A 21 23.22 -2.35 30.61
N GLN A 22 23.01 -1.30 29.91
CA GLN A 22 21.68 -0.71 29.87
C GLN A 22 20.89 -1.63 28.99
N THR A 23 20.18 -2.52 29.59
CA THR A 23 19.00 -3.10 29.00
C THR A 23 18.16 -1.94 28.52
N PRO A 24 17.96 -1.77 27.23
CA PRO A 24 16.91 -0.90 26.77
C PRO A 24 15.59 -1.56 27.17
N SER A 25 15.12 -1.23 28.34
CA SER A 25 13.73 -1.47 28.70
C SER A 25 12.87 -0.49 27.92
N GLY A 26 13.06 -0.47 26.65
CA GLY A 26 12.23 0.15 25.67
C GLY A 26 11.32 -0.87 25.04
N GLN A 27 10.83 -1.76 25.84
CA GLN A 27 9.72 -2.57 25.45
C GLN A 27 8.54 -1.61 25.38
N VAL A 28 8.27 -1.11 24.21
CA VAL A 28 7.02 -0.43 23.92
C VAL A 28 5.94 -1.50 24.08
N PRO A 29 5.14 -1.44 25.15
CA PRO A 29 4.03 -2.36 25.28
C PRO A 29 3.00 -1.95 24.24
N GLY A 30 2.85 -2.74 23.21
CA GLY A 30 1.89 -2.47 22.16
C GLY A 30 2.32 -2.87 20.77
N ALA A 31 3.58 -3.18 20.54
CA ALA A 31 3.96 -3.94 19.38
C ALA A 31 3.57 -5.38 19.61
N ALA A 32 2.32 -5.70 19.47
CA ALA A 32 1.91 -7.08 19.30
C ALA A 32 2.68 -7.60 18.10
N PRO A 33 3.47 -8.63 18.23
CA PRO A 33 4.02 -9.27 17.07
C PRO A 33 2.83 -9.75 16.27
N PRO A 34 2.70 -9.34 15.05
CA PRO A 34 1.78 -10.03 14.20
C PRO A 34 2.27 -11.46 14.13
N ASN A 35 1.50 -12.35 14.68
CA ASN A 35 1.59 -13.76 14.34
C ASN A 35 1.13 -13.87 12.88
N GLY A 36 1.93 -13.36 12.00
CA GLY A 36 1.81 -13.47 10.59
C GLY A 36 3.14 -13.96 10.12
N THR A 37 3.20 -15.16 9.65
CA THR A 37 4.10 -15.53 8.59
C THR A 37 4.29 -14.27 7.74
N ALA A 38 5.52 -13.85 7.59
CA ALA A 38 5.88 -12.76 6.70
C ALA A 38 5.67 -13.25 5.25
N GLU A 39 4.45 -13.52 4.90
CA GLU A 39 4.03 -13.45 3.53
C GLU A 39 4.16 -11.99 3.15
N SER A 40 4.79 -11.76 2.05
CA SER A 40 5.00 -10.44 1.47
C SER A 40 3.67 -9.82 1.08
N VAL A 41 2.84 -9.59 2.07
CA VAL A 41 1.63 -8.81 1.92
C VAL A 41 2.12 -7.40 1.71
N LEU A 42 1.86 -6.85 0.55
CA LEU A 42 2.11 -5.45 0.31
C LEU A 42 1.48 -4.64 1.47
N PRO A 43 2.17 -3.64 2.00
CA PRO A 43 1.62 -2.87 3.10
C PRO A 43 0.26 -2.30 2.68
N ARG A 44 -0.71 -2.36 3.58
CA ARG A 44 -2.03 -1.79 3.35
C ARG A 44 -1.88 -0.38 2.80
N LEU A 45 -2.48 -0.13 1.67
CA LEU A 45 -2.32 1.11 0.94
C LEU A 45 -2.99 2.27 1.70
N ASN A 46 -2.17 3.10 2.33
CA ASN A 46 -2.64 4.27 3.05
C ASN A 46 -2.62 5.50 2.14
N LEU A 47 -3.69 5.73 1.45
CA LEU A 47 -3.85 6.90 0.59
C LEU A 47 -4.41 8.10 1.37
N THR A 48 -3.85 9.27 1.13
CA THR A 48 -4.42 10.53 1.61
C THR A 48 -5.75 10.84 0.93
N GLN A 49 -6.52 11.75 1.48
CA GLN A 49 -7.80 12.14 0.86
C GLN A 49 -7.62 12.70 -0.56
N GLN A 50 -6.57 13.47 -0.78
CA GLN A 50 -6.23 13.95 -2.12
C GLN A 50 -5.92 12.81 -3.09
N GLN A 51 -5.12 11.86 -2.67
CA GLN A 51 -4.79 10.68 -3.48
C GLN A 51 -6.02 9.84 -3.81
N LYS A 52 -6.91 9.63 -2.84
CA LYS A 52 -8.19 8.94 -3.06
C LYS A 52 -9.04 9.65 -4.11
N GLN A 53 -9.12 10.98 -4.04
CA GLN A 53 -9.82 11.78 -5.04
C GLN A 53 -9.16 11.71 -6.42
N ALA A 54 -7.83 11.74 -6.48
CA ALA A 54 -7.09 11.59 -7.74
C ALA A 54 -7.35 10.22 -8.38
N VAL A 55 -7.32 9.15 -7.60
CA VAL A 55 -7.67 7.79 -8.07
C VAL A 55 -9.12 7.75 -8.56
N GLY A 56 -10.06 8.28 -7.79
CA GLY A 56 -11.46 8.31 -8.16
C GLY A 56 -11.71 9.04 -9.48
N ARG A 57 -11.07 10.21 -9.67
CA ARG A 57 -11.15 10.97 -10.92
C ARG A 57 -10.48 10.24 -12.10
N GLY A 58 -9.29 9.71 -11.89
CA GLY A 58 -8.56 8.98 -12.92
C GLY A 58 -9.25 7.70 -13.39
N LEU A 59 -10.07 7.11 -12.53
CA LEU A 59 -10.85 5.92 -12.82
C LEU A 59 -12.30 6.20 -13.19
N SER A 60 -12.73 7.46 -13.23
CA SER A 60 -14.12 7.81 -13.54
C SER A 60 -14.58 7.28 -14.89
N SER A 61 -13.69 7.30 -15.89
CA SER A 61 -13.96 6.83 -17.26
C SER A 61 -13.89 5.30 -17.42
N GLN A 62 -13.43 4.59 -16.40
CA GLN A 62 -13.30 3.14 -16.48
C GLN A 62 -14.66 2.46 -16.30
N PRO A 63 -14.86 1.30 -16.93
CA PRO A 63 -16.11 0.56 -16.76
C PRO A 63 -16.29 0.10 -15.31
N SER A 64 -17.52 0.21 -14.83
CA SER A 64 -17.89 -0.29 -13.50
C SER A 64 -18.32 -1.75 -13.58
N GLN A 65 -17.91 -2.54 -12.62
CA GLN A 65 -18.39 -3.91 -12.45
C GLN A 65 -19.52 -3.92 -11.42
N ASN A 66 -20.41 -4.87 -11.54
CA ASN A 66 -21.46 -5.08 -10.56
C ASN A 66 -20.91 -5.91 -9.41
N ALA A 67 -20.99 -5.36 -8.20
CA ALA A 67 -20.78 -6.17 -7.02
C ALA A 67 -22.00 -7.09 -6.81
N ALA A 68 -21.73 -8.35 -6.51
CA ALA A 68 -22.79 -9.20 -5.97
C ALA A 68 -23.24 -8.58 -4.62
N ALA A 69 -24.54 -8.43 -4.46
CA ALA A 69 -25.14 -7.71 -3.33
C ALA A 69 -24.77 -8.29 -1.95
N ASP A 70 -24.43 -9.58 -1.92
CA ASP A 70 -24.17 -10.31 -0.68
C ASP A 70 -22.70 -10.34 -0.26
N VAL A 71 -21.82 -9.70 -1.02
CA VAL A 71 -20.38 -9.75 -0.73
C VAL A 71 -19.96 -8.59 0.16
N GLN A 72 -19.65 -8.91 1.39
CA GLN A 72 -19.03 -7.96 2.31
C GLN A 72 -17.57 -7.69 1.89
N MET A 73 -17.36 -6.55 1.29
CA MET A 73 -16.04 -6.10 0.90
C MET A 73 -15.39 -5.36 2.05
N SER A 74 -14.27 -5.89 2.51
CA SER A 74 -13.50 -5.28 3.58
C SER A 74 -12.02 -5.34 3.24
N VAL A 75 -11.27 -4.35 3.69
CA VAL A 75 -9.81 -4.33 3.54
C VAL A 75 -9.22 -5.57 4.21
N GLY A 76 -8.32 -6.24 3.52
CA GLY A 76 -7.68 -7.47 3.96
C GLY A 76 -8.46 -8.75 3.65
N LYS A 77 -9.60 -8.65 2.97
CA LYS A 77 -10.35 -9.81 2.49
C LYS A 77 -10.01 -10.09 1.02
N PRO A 78 -10.06 -11.36 0.61
CA PRO A 78 -9.83 -11.71 -0.78
C PRO A 78 -10.91 -11.11 -1.68
N LEU A 79 -10.51 -10.73 -2.89
CA LEU A 79 -11.44 -10.27 -3.91
C LEU A 79 -12.36 -11.42 -4.32
N PRO A 80 -13.66 -11.21 -4.41
CA PRO A 80 -14.58 -12.23 -4.94
C PRO A 80 -14.21 -12.64 -6.36
N ARG A 81 -14.24 -13.93 -6.64
CA ARG A 81 -13.89 -14.49 -7.97
C ARG A 81 -14.80 -14.02 -9.11
N SER A 82 -15.94 -13.47 -8.78
CA SER A 82 -16.87 -12.86 -9.75
C SER A 82 -16.39 -11.51 -10.26
N MET A 83 -15.37 -10.93 -9.63
CA MET A 83 -14.79 -9.64 -10.01
C MET A 83 -13.44 -9.84 -10.68
N THR A 84 -13.20 -9.09 -11.73
CA THR A 84 -11.94 -9.14 -12.45
C THR A 84 -11.15 -7.87 -12.14
N PRO A 85 -10.00 -7.97 -11.46
CA PRO A 85 -9.15 -6.83 -11.25
C PRO A 85 -8.53 -6.37 -12.57
N GLN A 86 -8.31 -5.08 -12.70
CA GLN A 86 -7.73 -4.44 -13.88
C GLN A 86 -6.45 -3.71 -13.50
N ALA A 87 -5.51 -3.68 -14.43
CA ALA A 87 -4.27 -2.95 -14.25
C ALA A 87 -4.52 -1.44 -14.09
N MET A 88 -3.80 -0.82 -13.19
CA MET A 88 -3.92 0.61 -12.92
C MET A 88 -3.53 1.44 -14.14
N PRO A 89 -4.37 2.39 -14.60
CA PRO A 89 -4.03 3.28 -15.70
C PRO A 89 -2.83 4.17 -15.38
N ASN A 90 -2.01 4.43 -16.40
CA ASN A 90 -0.83 5.30 -16.25
C ASN A 90 -1.19 6.70 -15.75
N SER A 91 -2.35 7.23 -16.12
CA SER A 91 -2.82 8.53 -15.65
C SER A 91 -2.99 8.60 -14.13
N VAL A 92 -3.36 7.50 -13.51
CA VAL A 92 -3.48 7.39 -12.06
C VAL A 92 -2.12 7.17 -11.41
N THR A 93 -1.31 6.27 -11.95
CA THR A 93 0.02 5.96 -11.39
C THR A 93 0.99 7.13 -11.46
N GLN A 94 0.80 8.05 -12.41
CA GLN A 94 1.57 9.29 -12.48
C GLN A 94 1.20 10.28 -11.37
N GLN A 95 -0.06 10.31 -10.97
CA GLN A 95 -0.55 11.18 -9.89
C GLN A 95 -0.36 10.55 -8.51
N VAL A 96 -0.48 9.24 -8.43
CA VAL A 96 -0.39 8.47 -7.20
C VAL A 96 0.52 7.26 -7.44
N PRO A 97 1.84 7.46 -7.40
CA PRO A 97 2.80 6.40 -7.74
C PRO A 97 2.70 5.17 -6.83
N GLU A 98 2.18 5.31 -5.63
CA GLU A 98 1.95 4.19 -4.72
C GLU A 98 0.99 3.14 -5.29
N THR A 99 0.12 3.54 -6.23
CA THR A 99 -0.86 2.63 -6.85
C THR A 99 -0.28 1.77 -7.96
N LYS A 100 0.97 2.00 -8.35
CA LYS A 100 1.62 1.35 -9.50
C LYS A 100 1.65 -0.19 -9.39
N ASN A 101 1.79 -0.71 -8.18
CA ASN A 101 1.87 -2.14 -7.91
C ASN A 101 0.52 -2.77 -7.56
N TYR A 102 -0.55 -2.03 -7.69
CA TYR A 102 -1.90 -2.49 -7.35
C TYR A 102 -2.76 -2.56 -8.60
N GLU A 103 -3.72 -3.44 -8.55
CA GLU A 103 -4.82 -3.51 -9.48
C GLU A 103 -6.05 -2.80 -8.91
N PHE A 104 -7.06 -2.60 -9.71
CA PHE A 104 -8.30 -1.99 -9.24
C PHE A 104 -9.53 -2.73 -9.75
N VAL A 105 -10.59 -2.64 -8.99
CA VAL A 105 -11.95 -2.99 -9.41
C VAL A 105 -12.83 -1.78 -9.16
N LYS A 106 -13.41 -1.23 -10.22
CA LYS A 106 -14.35 -0.12 -10.09
C LYS A 106 -15.76 -0.65 -9.93
N LEU A 107 -16.43 -0.20 -8.89
CA LEU A 107 -17.86 -0.40 -8.66
C LEU A 107 -18.60 0.91 -8.89
N SER A 108 -19.92 0.87 -8.80
CA SER A 108 -20.77 2.06 -9.00
C SER A 108 -20.51 3.16 -7.97
N ASP A 109 -20.16 2.79 -6.73
CA ASP A 109 -20.04 3.70 -5.58
C ASP A 109 -18.64 3.73 -4.97
N ARG A 110 -17.73 2.86 -5.42
CA ARG A 110 -16.39 2.73 -4.85
C ARG A 110 -15.40 2.10 -5.81
N VAL A 111 -14.14 2.30 -5.52
CA VAL A 111 -13.04 1.57 -6.15
C VAL A 111 -12.37 0.70 -5.09
N LEU A 112 -12.13 -0.54 -5.43
CA LEU A 112 -11.33 -1.46 -4.63
C LEU A 112 -9.91 -1.44 -5.19
N MET A 113 -8.94 -1.21 -4.33
CA MET A 113 -7.54 -1.44 -4.65
C MET A 113 -7.19 -2.86 -4.27
N VAL A 114 -6.63 -3.61 -5.18
CA VAL A 114 -6.36 -5.04 -5.04
C VAL A 114 -4.87 -5.29 -5.11
N ASP A 115 -4.36 -6.06 -4.17
CA ASP A 115 -3.00 -6.56 -4.25
C ASP A 115 -2.96 -7.72 -5.26
N PRO A 116 -2.14 -7.64 -6.31
CA PRO A 116 -2.07 -8.71 -7.31
C PRO A 116 -1.41 -9.99 -6.78
N THR A 117 -0.70 -9.92 -5.65
CA THR A 117 0.04 -11.06 -5.10
C THR A 117 -0.90 -12.11 -4.50
N ASP A 118 -1.86 -11.67 -3.72
CA ASP A 118 -2.80 -12.52 -3.00
C ASP A 118 -4.26 -12.24 -3.36
N GLN A 119 -4.49 -11.29 -4.26
CA GLN A 119 -5.80 -10.82 -4.66
C GLN A 119 -6.67 -10.33 -3.48
N SER A 120 -6.03 -9.76 -2.48
CA SER A 120 -6.72 -9.15 -1.35
C SER A 120 -7.04 -7.68 -1.58
N ILE A 121 -8.07 -7.21 -0.91
CA ILE A 121 -8.46 -5.79 -0.96
C ILE A 121 -7.51 -4.99 -0.07
N ALA A 122 -6.65 -4.20 -0.69
CA ALA A 122 -5.67 -3.36 0.01
C ALA A 122 -6.28 -2.03 0.50
N ALA A 123 -7.21 -1.46 -0.24
CA ALA A 123 -7.92 -0.25 0.14
C ALA A 123 -9.30 -0.16 -0.53
N ILE A 124 -10.21 0.55 0.08
CA ILE A 124 -11.54 0.86 -0.47
C ILE A 124 -11.64 2.38 -0.56
N ILE A 125 -11.87 2.89 -1.76
CA ILE A 125 -11.98 4.31 -2.04
C ILE A 125 -13.43 4.61 -2.42
N PRO A 126 -14.19 5.33 -1.60
CA PRO A 126 -15.52 5.73 -1.98
C PRO A 126 -15.44 6.73 -3.14
N ILE A 127 -16.18 6.47 -4.18
CA ILE A 127 -16.41 7.46 -5.24
C ILE A 127 -17.72 8.14 -4.87
N PRO A 128 -17.76 9.49 -4.81
CA PRO A 128 -19.04 10.16 -4.69
C PRO A 128 -19.86 9.72 -5.91
N ALA A 129 -21.01 9.11 -5.64
CA ALA A 129 -21.96 8.83 -6.69
C ALA A 129 -22.15 10.12 -7.48
N THR A 130 -21.80 10.10 -8.75
CA THR A 130 -22.19 11.21 -9.63
C THR A 130 -23.68 11.31 -9.45
N PRO A 131 -24.22 12.42 -8.96
CA PRO A 131 -25.66 12.56 -8.94
C PRO A 131 -26.09 12.33 -10.37
N THR A 132 -26.76 11.21 -10.60
CA THR A 132 -27.45 11.01 -11.85
C THR A 132 -28.40 12.17 -11.94
N ALA A 133 -28.08 13.14 -12.79
CA ALA A 133 -28.99 14.18 -13.14
C ALA A 133 -30.12 13.57 -13.98
N GLY A 134 -30.87 12.69 -13.33
CA GLY A 134 -32.11 12.17 -13.79
C GLY A 134 -33.18 13.04 -13.16
N GLY A 135 -33.45 14.11 -13.81
CA GLY A 135 -34.67 14.82 -13.50
C GLY A 135 -35.86 14.00 -13.92
#